data_ecc86be1a1c615f7d8132c6a3fd9f58e
#
_entry.id   ecc86be1a1c615f7d8132c6a3fd9f58e
#
_cell.length_a   1.000
_cell.length_b   1.000
_cell.length_c   1.000
_cell.angle_alpha   90.00
_cell.angle_beta   90.00
_cell.angle_gamma   90.00
#
_symmetry.space_group_name_H-M   'P 1'
#
loop_
_entity.id
_entity.type
_entity.pdbx_description
1 polymer ?
#
loop_
_entity_poly.entity_id
_entity_poly.type
_entity_poly.pdbx_seq_one_letter_code
_entity_poly.pdbx_strand_id
1 'polypeptide(L)'
;MDIKKMLWETCAEFHGHECGGLTIGYKAALYVVELMKLQQEATGCVSADEELVCVAENESCSVDAIRVILGCTEDKGNLMFHLTNQQAFTVFNRKTRESIRIVLKARPEGITRENSFAYYQSKEPAELFDVTPVKMDLPERINLNESFTCSCCGETAGSNWIRFVDGKPLCLDCLAEQEETN
;
A
#
# COMPACT_ATOMS: atom_id res chain seq x y z
N MET A 1 5.63 -26.75 -8.20
CA MET A 1 5.86 -25.95 -6.98
C MET A 1 4.61 -25.08 -6.80
N ASP A 2 4.03 -25.04 -5.62
CA ASP A 2 2.82 -24.24 -5.36
C ASP A 2 3.22 -22.76 -5.22
N ILE A 3 2.88 -21.96 -6.22
CA ILE A 3 3.20 -20.51 -6.26
C ILE A 3 2.58 -19.77 -5.07
N LYS A 4 1.37 -20.13 -4.65
CA LYS A 4 0.73 -19.50 -3.50
C LYS A 4 1.51 -19.76 -2.21
N LYS A 5 2.01 -20.98 -2.02
CA LYS A 5 2.84 -21.32 -0.87
C LYS A 5 4.16 -20.54 -0.89
N MET A 6 4.83 -20.49 -2.03
CA MET A 6 6.08 -19.75 -2.19
C MET A 6 5.90 -18.25 -1.89
N LEU A 7 4.85 -17.64 -2.41
CA LEU A 7 4.54 -16.23 -2.13
C LEU A 7 4.27 -15.98 -0.64
N TRP A 8 3.55 -16.91 0.02
CA TRP A 8 3.32 -16.81 1.46
C TRP A 8 4.64 -16.85 2.23
N GLU A 9 5.49 -17.82 1.93
CA GLU A 9 6.80 -17.97 2.57
C GLU A 9 7.66 -16.71 2.37
N THR A 10 7.67 -16.14 1.16
CA THR A 10 8.38 -14.88 0.87
C THR A 10 7.84 -13.70 1.68
N CYS A 11 6.51 -13.58 1.80
CA CYS A 11 5.90 -12.54 2.63
C CYS A 11 6.24 -12.71 4.11
N ALA A 12 6.21 -13.96 4.62
CA ALA A 12 6.53 -14.25 6.02
C ALA A 12 8.01 -14.00 6.34
N GLU A 13 8.91 -14.33 5.41
CA GLU A 13 10.34 -14.04 5.53
C GLU A 13 10.60 -12.53 5.53
N PHE A 14 9.98 -11.78 4.63
CA PHE A 14 10.09 -10.32 4.57
C PHE A 14 9.59 -9.65 5.85
N HIS A 15 8.42 -10.08 6.35
CA HIS A 15 7.79 -9.55 7.55
C HIS A 15 8.46 -10.01 8.86
N GLY A 16 9.19 -11.11 8.83
CA GLY A 16 9.89 -11.71 9.96
C GLY A 16 9.07 -12.65 10.85
N HIS A 17 7.76 -12.78 10.63
CA HIS A 17 6.90 -13.72 11.33
C HIS A 17 5.55 -13.93 10.62
N GLU A 18 4.80 -14.95 11.02
CA GLU A 18 3.44 -15.19 10.55
C GLU A 18 2.40 -14.57 11.49
N CYS A 19 1.45 -13.82 10.95
CA CYS A 19 0.36 -13.23 11.73
C CYS A 19 -0.91 -12.98 10.90
N GLY A 20 -2.02 -12.73 11.58
CA GLY A 20 -3.29 -12.43 10.90
C GLY A 20 -3.25 -11.16 10.07
N GLY A 21 -2.50 -10.15 10.49
CA GLY A 21 -2.32 -8.90 9.72
C GLY A 21 -1.59 -9.14 8.41
N LEU A 22 -0.48 -9.88 8.42
CA LEU A 22 0.23 -10.28 7.21
C LEU A 22 -0.67 -11.07 6.27
N THR A 23 -1.48 -12.02 6.84
CA THR A 23 -2.41 -12.81 6.05
C THR A 23 -3.46 -11.95 5.34
N ILE A 24 -3.98 -10.92 6.01
CA ILE A 24 -4.90 -9.96 5.38
C ILE A 24 -4.24 -9.33 4.14
N GLY A 25 -3.03 -8.82 4.28
CA GLY A 25 -2.30 -8.23 3.14
C GLY A 25 -2.01 -9.22 2.02
N TYR A 26 -1.60 -10.43 2.37
CA TYR A 26 -1.37 -11.51 1.41
C TYR A 26 -2.63 -11.83 0.60
N LYS A 27 -3.78 -12.01 1.27
CA LYS A 27 -5.07 -12.26 0.61
C LYS A 27 -5.54 -11.05 -0.21
N ALA A 28 -5.28 -9.82 0.28
CA ALA A 28 -5.56 -8.60 -0.44
C ALA A 28 -4.78 -8.51 -1.76
N ALA A 29 -3.47 -8.74 -1.71
CA ALA A 29 -2.62 -8.70 -2.90
C ALA A 29 -3.02 -9.77 -3.93
N LEU A 30 -3.30 -11.00 -3.49
CA LEU A 30 -3.80 -12.05 -4.39
C LEU A 30 -5.13 -11.66 -5.05
N TYR A 31 -6.02 -11.00 -4.30
CA TYR A 31 -7.31 -10.57 -4.84
C TYR A 31 -7.16 -9.45 -5.87
N VAL A 32 -6.26 -8.52 -5.63
CA VAL A 32 -5.88 -7.48 -6.61
C VAL A 32 -5.35 -8.11 -7.90
N VAL A 33 -4.43 -9.08 -7.80
CA VAL A 33 -3.86 -9.80 -8.95
C VAL A 33 -4.95 -10.47 -9.78
N GLU A 34 -5.90 -11.14 -9.12
CA GLU A 34 -7.02 -11.81 -9.76
C GLU A 34 -7.97 -10.82 -10.45
N LEU A 35 -8.44 -9.79 -9.72
CA LEU A 35 -9.43 -8.84 -10.22
C LEU A 35 -8.92 -7.99 -11.38
N MET A 36 -7.67 -7.55 -11.31
CA MET A 36 -7.05 -6.74 -12.36
C MET A 36 -6.35 -7.59 -13.42
N LYS A 37 -6.35 -8.93 -13.29
CA LYS A 37 -5.71 -9.88 -14.22
C LYS A 37 -4.24 -9.52 -14.49
N LEU A 38 -3.51 -9.20 -13.43
CA LEU A 38 -2.13 -8.73 -13.52
C LEU A 38 -1.20 -9.85 -13.96
N GLN A 39 -0.20 -9.48 -14.75
CA GLN A 39 0.87 -10.41 -15.14
C GLN A 39 1.79 -10.65 -13.95
N GLN A 40 2.13 -11.92 -13.76
CA GLN A 40 3.01 -12.35 -12.69
C GLN A 40 4.28 -12.98 -13.29
N GLU A 41 5.40 -12.77 -12.61
CA GLU A 41 6.65 -13.46 -12.87
C GLU A 41 6.59 -14.93 -12.38
N ALA A 42 7.63 -15.71 -12.67
CA ALA A 42 7.72 -17.09 -12.20
C ALA A 42 7.71 -17.24 -10.67
N THR A 43 8.06 -16.18 -9.95
CA THR A 43 7.98 -16.05 -8.48
C THR A 43 6.56 -15.86 -7.96
N GLY A 44 5.60 -15.55 -8.84
CA GLY A 44 4.24 -15.15 -8.47
C GLY A 44 4.08 -13.67 -8.12
N CYS A 45 5.18 -12.92 -7.98
CA CYS A 45 5.12 -11.47 -7.81
C CYS A 45 4.64 -10.80 -9.10
N VAL A 46 3.98 -9.66 -8.97
CA VAL A 46 3.52 -8.89 -10.12
C VAL A 46 4.72 -8.35 -10.89
N SER A 47 4.65 -8.43 -12.22
CA SER A 47 5.71 -7.91 -13.10
C SER A 47 5.86 -6.39 -12.94
N ALA A 48 7.09 -5.91 -12.94
CA ALA A 48 7.40 -4.48 -12.89
C ALA A 48 6.79 -3.70 -14.08
N ASP A 49 6.49 -4.37 -15.18
CA ASP A 49 5.86 -3.78 -16.36
C ASP A 49 4.39 -3.37 -16.15
N GLU A 50 3.76 -3.82 -15.07
CA GLU A 50 2.36 -3.48 -14.77
C GLU A 50 2.19 -2.02 -14.28
N GLU A 51 3.26 -1.33 -13.90
CA GLU A 51 3.22 0.07 -13.45
C GLU A 51 2.16 0.36 -12.38
N LEU A 52 2.11 -0.48 -11.35
CA LEU A 52 1.14 -0.34 -10.28
C LEU A 52 1.46 0.82 -9.33
N VAL A 53 0.40 1.43 -8.80
CA VAL A 53 0.44 2.33 -7.65
C VAL A 53 -0.58 1.82 -6.63
N CYS A 54 -0.16 1.68 -5.39
CA CYS A 54 -1.03 1.32 -4.28
C CYS A 54 -1.14 2.47 -3.29
N VAL A 55 -2.37 2.81 -2.91
CA VAL A 55 -2.66 3.69 -1.78
C VAL A 55 -3.24 2.83 -0.66
N ALA A 56 -2.47 2.66 0.42
CA ALA A 56 -2.88 1.91 1.60
C ALA A 56 -3.57 2.85 2.61
N GLU A 57 -4.73 2.42 3.14
CA GLU A 57 -5.47 3.20 4.14
C GLU A 57 -5.05 2.85 5.58
N ASN A 58 -4.00 2.07 5.73
CA ASN A 58 -3.38 1.67 6.99
C ASN A 58 -1.86 1.47 6.80
N GLU A 59 -1.15 1.35 7.91
CA GLU A 59 0.30 1.06 7.98
C GLU A 59 0.59 -0.22 8.79
N SER A 60 -0.35 -1.15 8.80
CA SER A 60 -0.23 -2.40 9.56
C SER A 60 0.60 -3.46 8.82
N CYS A 61 0.79 -4.61 9.47
CA CYS A 61 1.47 -5.78 8.89
C CYS A 61 1.02 -6.17 7.47
N SER A 62 -0.23 -5.83 7.11
CA SER A 62 -0.79 -6.15 5.79
C SER A 62 -0.07 -5.46 4.63
N VAL A 63 0.56 -4.33 4.88
CA VAL A 63 1.27 -3.56 3.84
C VAL A 63 2.51 -4.31 3.34
N ASP A 64 3.14 -5.14 4.16
CA ASP A 64 4.33 -5.88 3.76
C ASP A 64 4.06 -6.88 2.63
N ALA A 65 2.92 -7.55 2.66
CA ALA A 65 2.52 -8.41 1.55
C ALA A 65 2.21 -7.62 0.26
N ILE A 66 1.70 -6.40 0.36
CA ILE A 66 1.54 -5.48 -0.78
C ILE A 66 2.90 -5.15 -1.40
N ARG A 67 3.91 -4.84 -0.56
CA ARG A 67 5.29 -4.58 -1.04
C ARG A 67 5.86 -5.77 -1.78
N VAL A 68 5.72 -6.97 -1.21
CA VAL A 68 6.29 -8.20 -1.78
C VAL A 68 5.58 -8.61 -3.06
N ILE A 69 4.25 -8.70 -3.06
CA ILE A 69 3.49 -9.30 -4.16
C ILE A 69 3.24 -8.30 -5.29
N LEU A 70 2.80 -7.09 -4.96
CA LEU A 70 2.49 -6.07 -5.97
C LEU A 70 3.70 -5.23 -6.37
N GLY A 71 4.83 -5.35 -5.67
CA GLY A 71 6.05 -4.58 -5.94
C GLY A 71 5.89 -3.08 -5.70
N CYS A 72 4.86 -2.68 -4.92
CA CYS A 72 4.64 -1.29 -4.55
C CYS A 72 5.42 -0.97 -3.27
N THR A 73 6.32 0.02 -3.35
CA THR A 73 7.18 0.44 -2.25
C THR A 73 7.31 1.96 -2.20
N GLU A 74 7.63 2.49 -1.03
CA GLU A 74 7.79 3.93 -0.81
C GLU A 74 8.98 4.49 -1.58
N ASP A 75 10.07 3.75 -1.65
CA ASP A 75 11.30 4.12 -2.35
C ASP A 75 11.12 4.20 -3.89
N LYS A 76 10.15 3.47 -4.43
CA LYS A 76 9.74 3.62 -5.85
C LYS A 76 8.71 4.72 -6.06
N GLY A 77 8.17 5.31 -4.99
CA GLY A 77 7.10 6.30 -5.05
C GLY A 77 5.76 5.77 -5.56
N ASN A 78 5.55 4.45 -5.50
CA ASN A 78 4.33 3.80 -5.95
C ASN A 78 3.54 3.10 -4.82
N LEU A 79 4.00 3.24 -3.58
CA LEU A 79 3.23 2.96 -2.37
C LEU A 79 3.02 4.27 -1.61
N MET A 80 1.78 4.61 -1.38
CA MET A 80 1.38 5.83 -0.67
C MET A 80 0.42 5.48 0.46
N PHE A 81 0.32 6.38 1.46
CA PHE A 81 -0.56 6.19 2.60
C PHE A 81 -1.63 7.27 2.65
N HIS A 82 -2.87 6.84 2.83
CA HIS A 82 -4.00 7.69 3.18
C HIS A 82 -4.63 7.12 4.46
N LEU A 83 -4.03 7.49 5.61
CA LEU A 83 -4.29 6.83 6.88
C LEU A 83 -5.69 7.14 7.41
N THR A 84 -6.62 6.23 7.17
CA THR A 84 -7.97 6.23 7.74
C THR A 84 -8.16 5.12 8.78
N ASN A 85 -7.09 4.34 9.03
CA ASN A 85 -7.07 3.16 9.89
C ASN A 85 -8.00 2.03 9.41
N GLN A 86 -8.33 2.00 8.13
CA GLN A 86 -9.12 0.94 7.50
C GLN A 86 -8.19 -0.08 6.84
N GLN A 87 -8.52 -1.36 6.95
CA GLN A 87 -7.84 -2.42 6.18
C GLN A 87 -8.34 -2.38 4.72
N ALA A 88 -7.90 -1.35 4.01
CA ALA A 88 -8.31 -1.07 2.65
C ALA A 88 -7.10 -0.67 1.80
N PHE A 89 -7.19 -1.02 0.51
CA PHE A 89 -6.16 -0.73 -0.48
C PHE A 89 -6.82 -0.29 -1.78
N THR A 90 -6.36 0.85 -2.29
CA THR A 90 -6.71 1.33 -3.64
C THR A 90 -5.52 1.10 -4.54
N VAL A 91 -5.71 0.33 -5.61
CA VAL A 91 -4.66 0.00 -6.57
C VAL A 91 -5.03 0.54 -7.94
N PHE A 92 -4.07 1.21 -8.54
CA PHE A 92 -4.14 1.76 -9.89
C PHE A 92 -3.09 1.08 -10.77
N ASN A 93 -3.45 0.81 -12.02
CA ASN A 93 -2.50 0.46 -13.07
C ASN A 93 -2.36 1.65 -14.03
N ARG A 94 -1.19 2.28 -14.06
CA ARG A 94 -0.93 3.46 -14.91
C ARG A 94 -1.02 3.15 -16.40
N LYS A 95 -0.71 1.91 -16.77
CA LYS A 95 -0.69 1.46 -18.16
C LYS A 95 -2.10 1.22 -18.72
N THR A 96 -2.93 0.49 -17.99
CA THR A 96 -4.31 0.16 -18.40
C THR A 96 -5.34 1.21 -18.01
N ARG A 97 -5.00 2.10 -17.06
CA ARG A 97 -5.90 3.07 -16.43
C ARG A 97 -7.00 2.44 -15.58
N GLU A 98 -6.91 1.17 -15.32
CA GLU A 98 -7.80 0.49 -14.38
C GLU A 98 -7.46 0.84 -12.94
N SER A 99 -8.48 0.83 -12.11
CA SER A 99 -8.32 1.02 -10.66
C SER A 99 -9.36 0.22 -9.89
N ILE A 100 -8.97 -0.27 -8.73
CA ILE A 100 -9.87 -0.95 -7.80
C ILE A 100 -9.60 -0.49 -6.38
N ARG A 101 -10.64 -0.52 -5.55
CA ARG A 101 -10.51 -0.38 -4.10
C ARG A 101 -11.13 -1.60 -3.43
N ILE A 102 -10.33 -2.28 -2.62
CA ILE A 102 -10.78 -3.41 -1.80
C ILE A 102 -10.73 -3.05 -0.33
N VAL A 103 -11.71 -3.52 0.42
CA VAL A 103 -11.85 -3.25 1.86
C VAL A 103 -12.11 -4.56 2.58
N LEU A 104 -11.38 -4.82 3.65
CA LEU A 104 -11.63 -5.99 4.50
C LEU A 104 -13.01 -5.88 5.14
N LYS A 105 -13.81 -6.93 5.02
CA LYS A 105 -15.11 -7.05 5.67
C LYS A 105 -14.99 -7.02 7.18
N ALA A 106 -16.07 -6.66 7.84
CA ALA A 106 -16.12 -6.67 9.30
C ALA A 106 -15.71 -8.04 9.86
N ARG A 107 -14.90 -8.00 10.90
CA ARG A 107 -14.45 -9.23 11.58
C ARG A 107 -15.65 -9.90 12.26
N PRO A 108 -15.86 -11.21 12.01
CA PRO A 108 -16.92 -11.94 12.70
C PRO A 108 -16.68 -11.99 14.22
N GLU A 109 -17.76 -12.16 14.97
CA GLU A 109 -17.67 -12.41 16.41
C GLU A 109 -16.83 -13.66 16.69
N GLY A 110 -16.07 -13.64 17.79
CA GLY A 110 -15.20 -14.76 18.20
C GLY A 110 -13.82 -14.81 17.52
N ILE A 111 -13.56 -13.95 16.53
CA ILE A 111 -12.21 -13.83 15.97
C ILE A 111 -11.38 -12.88 16.81
N THR A 112 -10.44 -13.44 17.58
CA THR A 112 -9.47 -12.74 18.43
C THR A 112 -8.13 -12.61 17.71
N ARG A 113 -7.17 -11.92 18.35
CA ARG A 113 -5.81 -11.83 17.82
C ARG A 113 -5.16 -13.22 17.68
N GLU A 114 -5.38 -14.10 18.65
CA GLU A 114 -4.76 -15.43 18.71
C GLU A 114 -5.25 -16.36 17.60
N ASN A 115 -6.55 -16.31 17.25
CA ASN A 115 -7.13 -17.19 16.22
C ASN A 115 -7.26 -16.54 14.84
N SER A 116 -6.97 -15.25 14.70
CA SER A 116 -7.13 -14.49 13.46
C SER A 116 -6.28 -15.04 12.32
N PHE A 117 -5.07 -15.50 12.61
CA PHE A 117 -4.18 -16.09 11.61
C PHE A 117 -4.85 -17.30 10.93
N ALA A 118 -5.28 -18.30 11.70
CA ALA A 118 -5.93 -19.49 11.18
C ALA A 118 -7.23 -19.16 10.43
N TYR A 119 -8.00 -18.20 10.95
CA TYR A 119 -9.23 -17.73 10.30
C TYR A 119 -8.95 -17.15 8.91
N TYR A 120 -8.07 -16.16 8.79
CA TYR A 120 -7.78 -15.53 7.50
C TYR A 120 -7.09 -16.48 6.52
N GLN A 121 -6.24 -17.38 7.00
CA GLN A 121 -5.62 -18.40 6.14
C GLN A 121 -6.65 -19.34 5.52
N SER A 122 -7.69 -19.72 6.25
CA SER A 122 -8.72 -20.66 5.79
C SER A 122 -9.68 -20.07 4.74
N LYS A 123 -9.64 -18.74 4.51
CA LYS A 123 -10.60 -18.05 3.66
C LYS A 123 -10.04 -17.76 2.27
N GLU A 124 -10.92 -17.80 1.26
CA GLU A 124 -10.58 -17.26 -0.06
C GLU A 124 -10.66 -15.73 -0.06
N PRO A 125 -9.86 -15.04 -0.89
CA PRO A 125 -9.83 -13.57 -0.91
C PRO A 125 -11.21 -12.91 -1.08
N ALA A 126 -12.04 -13.41 -1.97
CA ALA A 126 -13.39 -12.89 -2.22
C ALA A 126 -14.36 -13.04 -1.02
N GLU A 127 -14.09 -13.96 -0.09
CA GLU A 127 -14.84 -14.08 1.17
C GLU A 127 -14.48 -12.96 2.15
N LEU A 128 -13.24 -12.46 2.08
CA LEU A 128 -12.67 -11.50 3.03
C LEU A 128 -12.89 -10.04 2.63
N PHE A 129 -12.90 -9.74 1.33
CA PHE A 129 -12.91 -8.36 0.86
C PHE A 129 -14.17 -8.01 0.08
N ASP A 130 -14.60 -6.76 0.23
CA ASP A 130 -15.55 -6.10 -0.65
C ASP A 130 -14.80 -5.22 -1.64
N VAL A 131 -15.24 -5.23 -2.89
CA VAL A 131 -14.79 -4.27 -3.91
C VAL A 131 -15.70 -3.05 -3.84
N THR A 132 -15.12 -1.88 -3.64
CA THR A 132 -15.86 -0.63 -3.46
C THR A 132 -15.43 0.41 -4.49
N PRO A 133 -16.24 1.45 -4.76
CA PRO A 133 -15.85 2.54 -5.64
C PRO A 133 -14.54 3.19 -5.18
N VAL A 134 -13.67 3.49 -6.14
CA VAL A 134 -12.45 4.28 -5.89
C VAL A 134 -12.85 5.71 -5.58
N LYS A 135 -12.29 6.28 -4.51
CA LYS A 135 -12.67 7.59 -3.96
C LYS A 135 -11.66 8.70 -4.26
N MET A 136 -10.62 8.38 -5.00
CA MET A 136 -9.53 9.30 -5.31
C MET A 136 -9.05 9.12 -6.74
N ASP A 137 -8.42 10.13 -7.28
CA ASP A 137 -7.77 10.07 -8.57
C ASP A 137 -6.44 9.33 -8.50
N LEU A 138 -5.95 8.86 -9.66
CA LEU A 138 -4.63 8.27 -9.78
C LEU A 138 -3.58 9.29 -9.32
N PRO A 139 -2.80 8.98 -8.26
CA PRO A 139 -1.76 9.88 -7.80
C PRO A 139 -0.73 10.20 -8.90
N GLU A 140 -0.24 11.42 -8.93
CA GLU A 140 0.85 11.79 -9.81
C GLU A 140 2.12 11.00 -9.50
N ARG A 141 3.01 10.90 -10.50
CA ARG A 141 4.33 10.29 -10.27
C ARG A 141 5.16 11.21 -9.37
N ILE A 142 5.63 10.67 -8.27
CA ILE A 142 6.59 11.36 -7.40
C ILE A 142 7.95 11.33 -8.08
N ASN A 143 8.57 12.50 -8.26
CA ASN A 143 9.95 12.58 -8.72
C ASN A 143 10.90 12.42 -7.52
N LEU A 144 11.24 11.20 -7.18
CA LEU A 144 12.09 10.86 -6.03
C LEU A 144 13.55 11.39 -6.17
N ASN A 145 13.95 11.76 -7.38
CA ASN A 145 15.31 12.29 -7.64
C ASN A 145 15.39 13.80 -7.43
N GLU A 146 14.28 14.46 -7.16
CA GLU A 146 14.22 15.89 -6.94
C GLU A 146 14.16 16.21 -5.46
N SER A 147 14.98 17.15 -5.02
CA SER A 147 14.99 17.63 -3.65
C SER A 147 15.04 19.16 -3.61
N PHE A 148 14.48 19.73 -2.57
CA PHE A 148 14.44 21.18 -2.36
C PHE A 148 14.93 21.53 -0.97
N THR A 149 15.59 22.68 -0.87
CA THR A 149 15.99 23.24 0.42
C THR A 149 14.83 24.07 1.00
N CYS A 150 14.41 23.73 2.22
CA CYS A 150 13.38 24.45 2.94
C CYS A 150 13.78 25.92 3.13
N SER A 151 12.90 26.85 2.75
CA SER A 151 13.16 28.28 2.86
C SER A 151 13.10 28.79 4.31
N CYS A 152 12.61 27.97 5.24
CA CYS A 152 12.52 28.32 6.67
C CYS A 152 13.72 27.79 7.45
N CYS A 153 13.89 26.46 7.54
CA CYS A 153 14.97 25.85 8.35
C CYS A 153 16.29 25.65 7.58
N GLY A 154 16.30 25.74 6.24
CA GLY A 154 17.47 25.50 5.41
C GLY A 154 17.84 24.03 5.20
N GLU A 155 17.05 23.09 5.71
CA GLU A 155 17.26 21.66 5.49
C GLU A 155 16.75 21.21 4.13
N THR A 156 17.40 20.21 3.53
CA THR A 156 17.03 19.66 2.23
C THR A 156 16.20 18.38 2.41
N ALA A 157 15.05 18.33 1.73
CA ALA A 157 14.17 17.17 1.72
C ALA A 157 13.75 16.82 0.28
N GLY A 158 13.38 15.56 0.06
CA GLY A 158 12.81 15.09 -1.20
C GLY A 158 11.51 15.81 -1.55
N SER A 159 11.22 15.92 -2.85
CA SER A 159 10.06 16.67 -3.38
C SER A 159 8.72 16.23 -2.76
N ASN A 160 8.57 14.95 -2.40
CA ASN A 160 7.38 14.42 -1.74
C ASN A 160 7.17 14.92 -0.30
N TRP A 161 8.22 15.45 0.34
CA TRP A 161 8.22 16.00 1.71
C TRP A 161 8.28 17.54 1.74
N ILE A 162 8.15 18.16 0.58
CA ILE A 162 8.14 19.63 0.42
C ILE A 162 6.75 20.08 -0.05
N ARG A 163 6.33 21.23 0.43
CA ARG A 163 5.16 21.95 -0.07
C ARG A 163 5.57 23.36 -0.48
N PHE A 164 5.00 23.82 -1.57
CA PHE A 164 5.23 25.20 -2.04
C PHE A 164 4.12 26.12 -1.51
N VAL A 165 4.52 27.10 -0.69
CA VAL A 165 3.64 28.14 -0.17
C VAL A 165 4.14 29.47 -0.70
N ASP A 166 3.31 30.18 -1.44
CA ASP A 166 3.68 31.43 -2.15
C ASP A 166 4.98 31.32 -2.97
N GLY A 167 5.16 30.15 -3.63
CA GLY A 167 6.32 29.84 -4.47
C GLY A 167 7.60 29.48 -3.68
N LYS A 168 7.56 29.36 -2.35
CA LYS A 168 8.69 29.00 -1.50
C LYS A 168 8.56 27.54 -1.04
N PRO A 169 9.62 26.72 -1.17
CA PRO A 169 9.62 25.36 -0.65
C PRO A 169 9.68 25.36 0.89
N LEU A 170 8.78 24.64 1.53
CA LEU A 170 8.75 24.41 2.97
C LEU A 170 8.71 22.90 3.24
N CYS A 171 9.50 22.42 4.20
CA CYS A 171 9.35 21.07 4.73
C CYS A 171 8.07 20.96 5.57
N LEU A 172 7.60 19.72 5.81
CA LEU A 172 6.33 19.49 6.49
C LEU A 172 6.33 20.04 7.92
N ASP A 173 7.44 19.97 8.64
CA ASP A 173 7.55 20.50 10.00
C ASP A 173 7.39 22.04 10.03
N CYS A 174 8.13 22.73 9.18
CA CYS A 174 8.01 24.20 9.09
C CYS A 174 6.64 24.67 8.57
N LEU A 175 5.99 23.86 7.74
CA LEU A 175 4.62 24.13 7.30
C LEU A 175 3.64 24.00 8.48
N ALA A 176 3.73 22.92 9.25
CA ALA A 176 2.88 22.69 10.41
C ALA A 176 3.03 23.81 11.47
N GLU A 177 4.26 24.25 11.75
CA GLU A 177 4.53 25.36 12.68
C GLU A 177 3.88 26.69 12.21
N GLN A 178 3.80 26.94 10.91
CA GLN A 178 3.13 28.13 10.37
C GLN A 178 1.61 28.06 10.47
N GLU A 179 1.03 26.85 10.37
CA GLU A 179 -0.42 26.65 10.51
C GLU A 179 -0.87 26.80 11.97
N GLU A 180 -0.04 26.40 12.93
CA GLU A 180 -0.33 26.56 14.37
C GLU A 180 -0.22 28.01 14.86
N THR A 181 0.47 28.88 14.12
CA THR A 181 0.71 30.29 14.49
C THR A 181 -0.28 31.27 13.87
N ASN A 182 -1.18 30.82 12.99
CA ASN A 182 -2.27 31.57 12.36
C ASN A 182 -3.63 31.21 12.93
#